data_08e78ff10efd55e082150cb3315ee432
#
_entry.id   08e78ff10efd55e082150cb3315ee432
#
_cell.length_a   1.000
_cell.length_b   1.000
_cell.length_c   1.000
_cell.angle_alpha   90.00
_cell.angle_beta   90.00
_cell.angle_gamma   90.00
#
_symmetry.space_group_name_H-M   'P 1'
#
loop_
_entity.id
_entity.type
_entity.pdbx_description
1 polymer ?
#
loop_
_entity_poly.entity_id
_entity_poly.type
_entity_poly.pdbx_seq_one_letter_code
_entity_poly.pdbx_strand_id
1 'polypeptide(L)'
;MIGKLQGIVDHIGDGFVIIMAGNVGYKVFCSEYLTAKSTVSLWIETVVREDSIRLFGFTTMAGMELFNKLTSVSGVGPKGAMAILGTLKPDVLMSAIATGDAKTIATAPGVGKKVAEKIIVELKGKTMGAAFAFDMDSGTNNLSDLLSALESLGYKRIDIVEMAQKLVNENPDADVTKLVPLALKVISNK
;
A
#
# COMPACT_ATOMS: atom_id res chain seq x y z
N MET A 1 20.60 2.98 6.14
CA MET A 1 19.14 2.91 5.93
C MET A 1 18.71 1.46 6.11
N ILE A 2 17.65 1.22 6.87
CA ILE A 2 17.08 -0.11 7.12
C ILE A 2 15.81 -0.21 6.30
N GLY A 3 15.71 -1.18 5.38
CA GLY A 3 14.55 -1.36 4.48
C GLY A 3 13.68 -2.56 4.86
N LYS A 4 14.22 -3.53 5.57
CA LYS A 4 13.49 -4.72 6.04
C LYS A 4 14.11 -5.23 7.34
N LEU A 5 13.28 -5.69 8.27
CA LEU A 5 13.72 -6.22 9.55
C LEU A 5 12.95 -7.49 9.85
N GLN A 6 13.70 -8.57 10.15
CA GLN A 6 13.13 -9.84 10.59
C GLN A 6 13.68 -10.16 11.98
N GLY A 7 12.81 -10.52 12.90
CA GLY A 7 13.20 -10.84 14.26
C GLY A 7 12.03 -11.23 15.14
N ILE A 8 12.29 -11.30 16.45
CA ILE A 8 11.29 -11.67 17.46
C ILE A 8 10.77 -10.39 18.12
N VAL A 9 9.46 -10.25 18.25
CA VAL A 9 8.83 -9.16 19.01
C VAL A 9 9.12 -9.39 20.48
N ASP A 10 10.04 -8.62 21.05
CA ASP A 10 10.42 -8.74 22.44
C ASP A 10 9.53 -7.93 23.38
N HIS A 11 9.21 -6.71 22.98
CA HIS A 11 8.37 -5.78 23.77
C HIS A 11 7.39 -5.04 22.89
N ILE A 12 6.19 -4.81 23.41
CA ILE A 12 5.13 -4.00 22.77
C ILE A 12 4.89 -2.79 23.67
N GLY A 13 5.12 -1.60 23.13
CA GLY A 13 4.85 -0.32 23.79
C GLY A 13 3.69 0.42 23.17
N ASP A 14 3.45 1.64 23.59
CA ASP A 14 2.42 2.52 23.02
C ASP A 14 2.88 3.06 21.65
N GLY A 15 2.32 2.49 20.59
CA GLY A 15 2.62 2.84 19.21
C GLY A 15 4.00 2.39 18.70
N PHE A 16 4.70 1.49 19.39
CA PHE A 16 5.95 0.92 18.95
C PHE A 16 6.17 -0.51 19.46
N VAL A 17 7.05 -1.22 18.81
CA VAL A 17 7.54 -2.52 19.25
C VAL A 17 9.07 -2.53 19.31
N ILE A 18 9.64 -3.41 20.15
CA ILE A 18 11.06 -3.76 20.09
C ILE A 18 11.19 -5.10 19.39
N ILE A 19 11.91 -5.12 18.27
CA ILE A 19 12.19 -6.33 17.50
C ILE A 19 13.65 -6.72 17.72
N MET A 20 13.87 -7.91 18.27
CA MET A 20 15.20 -8.47 18.41
C MET A 20 15.62 -9.15 17.12
N ALA A 21 16.59 -8.57 16.43
CA ALA A 21 17.26 -9.18 15.30
C ALA A 21 18.71 -9.50 15.68
N GLY A 22 19.00 -10.77 15.89
CA GLY A 22 20.23 -11.19 16.57
C GLY A 22 20.27 -10.65 18.01
N ASN A 23 21.36 -9.97 18.36
CA ASN A 23 21.55 -9.39 19.69
C ASN A 23 21.23 -7.89 19.77
N VAL A 24 20.56 -7.34 18.75
CA VAL A 24 20.20 -5.92 18.69
C VAL A 24 18.68 -5.75 18.74
N GLY A 25 18.19 -4.92 19.67
CA GLY A 25 16.79 -4.54 19.77
C GLY A 25 16.51 -3.27 18.98
N TYR A 26 15.68 -3.38 17.95
CA TYR A 26 15.25 -2.24 17.13
C TYR A 26 13.91 -1.72 17.60
N LYS A 27 13.83 -0.42 17.93
CA LYS A 27 12.57 0.26 18.20
C LYS A 27 11.89 0.63 16.90
N VAL A 28 10.75 0.00 16.61
CA VAL A 28 9.97 0.19 15.38
C VAL A 28 8.60 0.72 15.71
N PHE A 29 8.22 1.87 15.14
CA PHE A 29 6.87 2.38 15.22
C PHE A 29 5.98 1.60 14.25
N CYS A 30 4.91 1.01 14.77
CA CYS A 30 4.00 0.17 14.01
C CYS A 30 2.56 0.45 14.47
N SER A 31 1.64 0.57 13.51
CA SER A 31 0.20 0.74 13.78
C SER A 31 -0.56 -0.59 13.76
N GLU A 32 0.08 -1.65 13.29
CA GLU A 32 -0.51 -2.97 13.17
C GLU A 32 -0.35 -3.78 14.46
N TYR A 33 -1.30 -4.68 14.69
CA TYR A 33 -1.27 -5.54 15.87
C TYR A 33 -0.25 -6.66 15.68
N LEU A 34 0.80 -6.65 16.51
CA LEU A 34 1.81 -7.71 16.56
C LEU A 34 1.71 -8.47 17.88
N THR A 35 2.02 -9.76 17.83
CA THR A 35 1.98 -10.63 19.03
C THR A 35 3.36 -10.67 19.68
N ALA A 36 3.43 -10.49 21.00
CA ALA A 36 4.67 -10.62 21.74
C ALA A 36 5.27 -12.04 21.58
N LYS A 37 6.59 -12.11 21.51
CA LYS A 37 7.38 -13.35 21.31
C LYS A 37 7.14 -14.05 19.97
N SER A 38 6.37 -13.49 19.04
CA SER A 38 6.25 -13.99 17.67
C SER A 38 7.43 -13.55 16.81
N THR A 39 7.75 -14.34 15.78
CA THR A 39 8.67 -13.93 14.72
C THR A 39 7.90 -13.09 13.69
N VAL A 40 8.45 -11.93 13.36
CA VAL A 40 7.87 -11.00 12.38
C VAL A 40 8.89 -10.62 11.33
N SER A 41 8.39 -10.28 10.16
CA SER A 41 9.16 -9.68 9.07
C SER A 41 8.44 -8.40 8.64
N LEU A 42 9.08 -7.25 8.84
CA LEU A 42 8.49 -5.94 8.54
C LEU A 42 9.28 -5.23 7.45
N TRP A 43 8.56 -4.57 6.55
CA TRP A 43 9.09 -3.53 5.68
C TRP A 43 9.33 -2.29 6.53
N ILE A 44 10.48 -1.66 6.38
CA ILE A 44 10.91 -0.55 7.23
C ILE A 44 11.14 0.70 6.40
N GLU A 45 10.46 1.77 6.79
CA GLU A 45 10.81 3.12 6.36
C GLU A 45 11.69 3.78 7.43
N THR A 46 12.90 4.19 7.05
CA THR A 46 13.85 4.84 7.96
C THR A 46 13.76 6.36 7.78
N VAL A 47 13.17 7.04 8.74
CA VAL A 47 13.09 8.51 8.74
C VAL A 47 14.24 9.07 9.57
N VAL A 48 15.13 9.78 8.90
CA VAL A 48 16.30 10.46 9.51
C VAL A 48 16.02 11.95 9.61
N ARG A 49 16.24 12.50 10.79
CA ARG A 49 16.22 13.96 11.07
C ARG A 49 17.51 14.36 11.77
N GLU A 50 17.73 15.64 11.95
CA GLU A 50 18.93 16.14 12.63
C GLU A 50 19.10 15.58 14.05
N ASP A 51 18.00 15.35 14.75
CA ASP A 51 17.93 14.96 16.16
C ASP A 51 17.50 13.51 16.39
N SER A 52 17.09 12.77 15.34
CA SER A 52 16.50 11.45 15.51
C SER A 52 16.58 10.55 14.28
N ILE A 53 16.71 9.25 14.54
CA ILE A 53 16.50 8.18 13.55
C ILE A 53 15.31 7.37 14.03
N ARG A 54 14.27 7.26 13.21
CA ARG A 54 13.05 6.52 13.54
C ARG A 54 12.75 5.48 12.47
N LEU A 55 12.40 4.27 12.92
CA LEU A 55 11.99 3.17 12.06
C LEU A 55 10.47 3.03 12.10
N PHE A 56 9.82 3.04 10.95
CA PHE A 56 8.40 2.78 10.79
C PHE A 56 8.24 1.44 10.11
N GLY A 57 7.48 0.52 10.71
CA GLY A 57 7.34 -0.86 10.25
C GLY A 57 5.96 -1.18 9.75
N PHE A 58 5.91 -1.96 8.67
CA PHE A 58 4.70 -2.39 7.98
C PHE A 58 4.78 -3.88 7.65
N THR A 59 3.69 -4.61 7.82
CA THR A 59 3.62 -6.04 7.47
C THR A 59 3.62 -6.25 5.96
N THR A 60 3.15 -5.25 5.20
CA THR A 60 3.10 -5.28 3.73
C THR A 60 3.87 -4.13 3.10
N MET A 61 4.39 -4.34 1.91
CA MET A 61 5.03 -3.29 1.12
C MET A 61 4.03 -2.18 0.75
N ALA A 62 2.79 -2.54 0.47
CA ALA A 62 1.71 -1.59 0.17
C ALA A 62 1.43 -0.63 1.34
N GLY A 63 1.49 -1.12 2.59
CA GLY A 63 1.39 -0.28 3.79
C GLY A 63 2.52 0.75 3.88
N MET A 64 3.75 0.33 3.57
CA MET A 64 4.92 1.23 3.52
C MET A 64 4.78 2.28 2.40
N GLU A 65 4.31 1.89 1.22
CA GLU A 65 4.09 2.82 0.10
C GLU A 65 3.01 3.85 0.42
N LEU A 66 1.90 3.44 1.07
CA LEU A 66 0.87 4.37 1.54
C LEU A 66 1.41 5.35 2.56
N PHE A 67 2.24 4.88 3.50
CA PHE A 67 2.92 5.77 4.45
C PHE A 67 3.77 6.82 3.72
N ASN A 68 4.56 6.40 2.73
CA ASN A 68 5.41 7.30 1.95
C ASN A 68 4.57 8.32 1.15
N LYS A 69 3.44 7.90 0.56
CA LYS A 69 2.51 8.80 -0.12
C LYS A 69 1.87 9.79 0.85
N LEU A 70 1.39 9.34 2.01
CA LEU A 70 0.83 10.22 3.02
C LEU A 70 1.84 11.24 3.52
N THR A 71 3.07 10.82 3.80
CA THR A 71 4.13 11.70 4.29
C THR A 71 4.66 12.67 3.23
N SER A 72 4.42 12.40 1.93
CA SER A 72 4.73 13.34 0.84
C SER A 72 3.75 14.51 0.77
N VAL A 73 2.58 14.40 1.43
CA VAL A 73 1.59 15.48 1.50
C VAL A 73 2.04 16.54 2.50
N SER A 74 2.11 17.79 2.06
CA SER A 74 2.52 18.89 2.93
C SER A 74 1.57 19.03 4.13
N GLY A 75 2.12 18.98 5.35
CA GLY A 75 1.38 19.02 6.62
C GLY A 75 1.03 17.63 7.18
N VAL A 76 1.38 16.55 6.50
CA VAL A 76 1.27 15.19 7.02
C VAL A 76 2.66 14.67 7.40
N GLY A 77 2.93 14.66 8.69
CA GLY A 77 4.17 14.05 9.20
C GLY A 77 4.01 12.54 9.46
N PRO A 78 5.11 11.84 9.77
CA PRO A 78 5.10 10.40 10.05
C PRO A 78 4.07 9.99 11.12
N LYS A 79 3.92 10.79 12.19
CA LYS A 79 2.92 10.52 13.24
C LYS A 79 1.48 10.56 12.70
N GLY A 80 1.16 11.54 11.85
CA GLY A 80 -0.16 11.66 11.22
C GLY A 80 -0.42 10.52 10.24
N ALA A 81 0.57 10.16 9.43
CA ALA A 81 0.47 9.04 8.50
C ALA A 81 0.23 7.71 9.25
N MET A 82 0.95 7.45 10.34
CA MET A 82 0.74 6.26 11.18
C MET A 82 -0.65 6.27 11.84
N ALA A 83 -1.15 7.42 12.29
CA ALA A 83 -2.49 7.53 12.85
C ALA A 83 -3.58 7.21 11.81
N ILE A 84 -3.41 7.65 10.56
CA ILE A 84 -4.33 7.33 9.47
C ILE A 84 -4.31 5.83 9.19
N LEU A 85 -3.13 5.22 9.01
CA LEU A 85 -2.98 3.80 8.70
C LEU A 85 -3.39 2.88 9.86
N GLY A 86 -3.32 3.35 11.10
CA GLY A 86 -3.82 2.61 12.27
C GLY A 86 -5.34 2.73 12.46
N THR A 87 -5.98 3.72 11.84
CA THR A 87 -7.43 3.96 11.96
C THR A 87 -8.19 3.41 10.76
N LEU A 88 -7.64 3.56 9.56
CA LEU A 88 -8.28 3.20 8.31
C LEU A 88 -7.54 2.05 7.64
N LYS A 89 -8.29 1.04 7.21
CA LYS A 89 -7.74 0.00 6.33
C LYS A 89 -7.32 0.63 4.99
N PRO A 90 -6.30 0.10 4.32
CA PRO A 90 -5.81 0.62 3.05
C PRO A 90 -6.88 0.85 1.98
N ASP A 91 -7.79 -0.11 1.82
CA ASP A 91 -8.92 -0.06 0.88
C ASP A 91 -9.89 1.09 1.19
N VAL A 92 -10.23 1.28 2.49
CA VAL A 92 -11.10 2.37 2.96
C VAL A 92 -10.44 3.72 2.72
N LEU A 93 -9.15 3.85 3.04
CA LEU A 93 -8.38 5.08 2.80
C LEU A 93 -8.35 5.43 1.31
N MET A 94 -8.07 4.44 0.46
CA MET A 94 -8.03 4.64 -0.99
C MET A 94 -9.39 5.02 -1.57
N SER A 95 -10.47 4.36 -1.11
CA SER A 95 -11.83 4.72 -1.49
C SER A 95 -12.17 6.15 -1.07
N ALA A 96 -11.82 6.55 0.17
CA ALA A 96 -12.05 7.90 0.66
C ALA A 96 -11.31 8.97 -0.16
N ILE A 97 -10.06 8.68 -0.58
CA ILE A 97 -9.30 9.57 -1.47
C ILE A 97 -9.97 9.67 -2.85
N ALA A 98 -10.37 8.54 -3.45
CA ALA A 98 -11.00 8.49 -4.77
C ALA A 98 -12.34 9.24 -4.80
N THR A 99 -13.20 9.03 -3.79
CA THR A 99 -14.53 9.66 -3.67
C THR A 99 -14.48 11.09 -3.13
N GLY A 100 -13.35 11.51 -2.54
CA GLY A 100 -13.22 12.85 -1.94
C GLY A 100 -13.79 12.93 -0.53
N ASP A 101 -13.88 11.81 0.19
CA ASP A 101 -14.45 11.76 1.54
C ASP A 101 -13.44 12.16 2.62
N ALA A 102 -13.30 13.48 2.80
CA ALA A 102 -12.43 14.04 3.84
C ALA A 102 -12.90 13.71 5.26
N LYS A 103 -14.18 13.41 5.48
CA LYS A 103 -14.70 13.10 6.82
C LYS A 103 -14.13 11.76 7.30
N THR A 104 -14.12 10.76 6.45
CA THR A 104 -13.54 9.45 6.78
C THR A 104 -12.06 9.57 7.11
N ILE A 105 -11.27 10.35 6.35
CA ILE A 105 -9.85 10.55 6.65
C ILE A 105 -9.64 11.32 7.96
N ALA A 106 -10.50 12.30 8.25
CA ALA A 106 -10.43 13.11 9.46
C ALA A 106 -10.85 12.35 10.74
N THR A 107 -11.28 11.08 10.64
CA THR A 107 -11.50 10.23 11.83
C THR A 107 -10.19 9.83 12.51
N ALA A 108 -9.07 9.90 11.79
CA ALA A 108 -7.76 9.58 12.35
C ALA A 108 -7.32 10.65 13.37
N PRO A 109 -6.82 10.22 14.54
CA PRO A 109 -6.40 11.14 15.61
C PRO A 109 -5.33 12.13 15.11
N GLY A 110 -5.54 13.42 15.37
CA GLY A 110 -4.63 14.48 14.98
C GLY A 110 -4.71 14.89 13.50
N VAL A 111 -5.66 14.35 12.73
CA VAL A 111 -5.90 14.71 11.33
C VAL A 111 -7.14 15.59 11.25
N GLY A 112 -6.95 16.89 11.07
CA GLY A 112 -8.05 17.83 10.90
C GLY A 112 -8.62 17.81 9.47
N LYS A 113 -9.84 18.35 9.32
CA LYS A 113 -10.55 18.43 8.02
C LYS A 113 -9.69 19.05 6.91
N LYS A 114 -8.98 20.15 7.19
CA LYS A 114 -8.10 20.82 6.22
C LYS A 114 -6.95 19.91 5.74
N VAL A 115 -6.39 19.10 6.64
CA VAL A 115 -5.34 18.14 6.29
C VAL A 115 -5.91 17.00 5.45
N ALA A 116 -7.10 16.48 5.81
CA ALA A 116 -7.79 15.45 5.07
C ALA A 116 -8.15 15.91 3.64
N GLU A 117 -8.67 17.12 3.47
CA GLU A 117 -8.94 17.72 2.16
C GLU A 117 -7.66 17.84 1.32
N LYS A 118 -6.54 18.25 1.94
CA LYS A 118 -5.25 18.36 1.28
C LYS A 118 -4.71 17.00 0.83
N ILE A 119 -4.84 15.96 1.67
CA ILE A 119 -4.50 14.59 1.31
C ILE A 119 -5.25 14.17 0.05
N ILE A 120 -6.56 14.43 -0.01
CA ILE A 120 -7.38 14.12 -1.18
C ILE A 120 -6.87 14.84 -2.42
N VAL A 121 -6.68 16.16 -2.34
CA VAL A 121 -6.26 16.97 -3.50
C VAL A 121 -4.90 16.51 -4.04
N GLU A 122 -3.91 16.28 -3.16
CA GLU A 122 -2.55 15.92 -3.56
C GLU A 122 -2.42 14.46 -4.01
N LEU A 123 -3.20 13.54 -3.43
CA LEU A 123 -3.11 12.11 -3.76
C LEU A 123 -4.08 11.66 -4.84
N LYS A 124 -5.24 12.27 -4.99
CA LYS A 124 -6.23 11.90 -6.01
C LYS A 124 -5.64 11.91 -7.43
N GLY A 125 -4.79 12.91 -7.74
CA GLY A 125 -4.11 13.00 -9.04
C GLY A 125 -2.97 11.97 -9.22
N LYS A 126 -2.34 11.56 -8.13
CA LYS A 126 -1.22 10.61 -8.14
C LYS A 126 -1.67 9.15 -8.10
N THR A 127 -2.88 8.88 -7.62
CA THR A 127 -3.45 7.53 -7.53
C THR A 127 -4.12 7.08 -8.82
N MET A 128 -4.58 7.99 -9.67
CA MET A 128 -5.17 7.65 -10.97
C MET A 128 -4.13 7.26 -12.02
N GLY A 129 -2.84 7.55 -11.81
CA GLY A 129 -1.75 7.23 -12.75
C GLY A 129 -0.91 6.01 -12.39
N ALA A 130 -1.02 5.48 -11.17
CA ALA A 130 -0.40 4.23 -10.79
C ALA A 130 -1.53 3.29 -10.34
N ALA A 131 -1.84 2.29 -11.15
CA ALA A 131 -2.63 1.17 -10.68
C ALA A 131 -1.94 0.65 -9.41
N PHE A 132 -2.57 0.83 -8.25
CA PHE A 132 -2.17 0.13 -7.04
C PHE A 132 -2.42 -1.35 -7.30
N ALA A 133 -1.41 -2.05 -7.73
CA ALA A 133 -1.32 -3.47 -7.49
C ALA A 133 -1.13 -3.61 -5.98
N PHE A 134 -2.24 -3.59 -5.23
CA PHE A 134 -2.22 -4.19 -3.91
C PHE A 134 -1.94 -5.67 -4.15
N ASP A 135 -0.74 -6.13 -3.82
CA ASP A 135 -0.52 -7.51 -3.43
C ASP A 135 -1.39 -7.74 -2.18
N MET A 136 -2.65 -8.01 -2.40
CA MET A 136 -3.43 -8.81 -1.48
C MET A 136 -2.78 -10.19 -1.56
N ASP A 137 -1.99 -10.48 -0.55
CA ASP A 137 -1.42 -11.80 -0.30
C ASP A 137 -2.46 -12.88 -0.61
N SER A 138 -2.04 -13.87 -1.43
CA SER A 138 -2.78 -15.05 -1.84
C SER A 138 -3.91 -14.87 -2.87
N GLY A 139 -3.56 -14.94 -4.10
CA GLY A 139 -4.41 -15.17 -5.25
C GLY A 139 -3.96 -14.30 -6.41
N THR A 140 -3.28 -14.88 -7.36
CA THR A 140 -2.84 -14.26 -8.60
C THR A 140 -3.86 -13.24 -9.10
N ASN A 141 -3.57 -11.95 -8.94
CA ASN A 141 -4.46 -10.89 -9.41
C ASN A 141 -4.24 -10.72 -10.93
N ASN A 142 -4.43 -11.85 -11.65
CA ASN A 142 -4.21 -12.00 -13.09
C ASN A 142 -4.87 -10.89 -13.91
N LEU A 143 -5.96 -10.31 -13.38
CA LEU A 143 -6.65 -9.19 -14.03
C LEU A 143 -5.85 -7.89 -13.97
N SER A 144 -5.32 -7.51 -12.80
CA SER A 144 -4.53 -6.27 -12.63
C SER A 144 -3.25 -6.34 -13.45
N ASP A 145 -2.58 -7.48 -13.42
CA ASP A 145 -1.32 -7.70 -14.12
C ASP A 145 -1.53 -7.76 -15.64
N LEU A 146 -2.62 -8.39 -16.09
CA LEU A 146 -3.02 -8.41 -17.50
C LEU A 146 -3.34 -6.99 -18.01
N LEU A 147 -4.09 -6.20 -17.25
CA LEU A 147 -4.40 -4.82 -17.61
C LEU A 147 -3.14 -3.97 -17.71
N SER A 148 -2.23 -4.08 -16.71
CA SER A 148 -0.96 -3.34 -16.70
C SER A 148 -0.06 -3.71 -17.88
N ALA A 149 0.00 -4.99 -18.23
CA ALA A 149 0.74 -5.45 -19.39
C ALA A 149 0.19 -4.90 -20.71
N LEU A 150 -1.15 -4.90 -20.88
CA LEU A 150 -1.79 -4.37 -22.07
C LEU A 150 -1.69 -2.83 -22.17
N GLU A 151 -1.76 -2.12 -21.03
CA GLU A 151 -1.52 -0.67 -20.96
C GLU A 151 -0.10 -0.31 -21.38
N SER A 152 0.90 -1.11 -20.97
CA SER A 152 2.30 -0.92 -21.39
C SER A 152 2.52 -1.13 -22.89
N LEU A 153 1.65 -1.90 -23.53
CA LEU A 153 1.61 -2.12 -25.00
C LEU A 153 0.81 -1.03 -25.73
N GLY A 154 0.32 -0.01 -25.01
CA GLY A 154 -0.35 1.16 -25.61
C GLY A 154 -1.88 1.05 -25.71
N TYR A 155 -2.51 0.01 -25.18
CA TYR A 155 -3.96 -0.09 -25.17
C TYR A 155 -4.58 0.75 -24.05
N LYS A 156 -5.71 1.41 -24.33
CA LYS A 156 -6.41 2.20 -23.31
C LYS A 156 -7.20 1.27 -22.39
N ARG A 157 -7.07 1.47 -21.07
CA ARG A 157 -7.74 0.67 -20.05
C ARG A 157 -9.25 0.50 -20.27
N ILE A 158 -9.92 1.57 -20.69
CA ILE A 158 -11.37 1.58 -20.92
C ILE A 158 -11.80 0.61 -22.02
N ASP A 159 -10.95 0.37 -23.01
CA ASP A 159 -11.25 -0.48 -24.16
C ASP A 159 -10.97 -1.96 -23.89
N ILE A 160 -10.18 -2.27 -22.85
CA ILE A 160 -9.67 -3.62 -22.56
C ILE A 160 -10.24 -4.25 -21.30
N VAL A 161 -10.84 -3.47 -20.36
CA VAL A 161 -11.29 -3.94 -19.04
C VAL A 161 -12.26 -5.10 -19.15
N GLU A 162 -13.33 -4.98 -19.94
CA GLU A 162 -14.36 -6.04 -20.05
C GLU A 162 -13.80 -7.32 -20.65
N MET A 163 -12.95 -7.19 -21.66
CA MET A 163 -12.30 -8.34 -22.31
C MET A 163 -11.31 -9.02 -21.34
N ALA A 164 -10.50 -8.25 -20.63
CA ALA A 164 -9.55 -8.78 -19.65
C ALA A 164 -10.27 -9.51 -18.50
N GLN A 165 -11.36 -8.94 -17.97
CA GLN A 165 -12.19 -9.57 -16.96
C GLN A 165 -12.76 -10.92 -17.43
N LYS A 166 -13.25 -10.99 -18.67
CA LYS A 166 -13.80 -12.20 -19.25
C LYS A 166 -12.71 -13.27 -19.41
N LEU A 167 -11.53 -12.90 -19.92
CA LEU A 167 -10.41 -13.81 -20.11
C LEU A 167 -9.91 -14.41 -18.80
N VAL A 168 -9.80 -13.62 -17.74
CA VAL A 168 -9.39 -14.10 -16.42
C VAL A 168 -10.43 -15.04 -15.83
N ASN A 169 -11.73 -14.74 -15.96
CA ASN A 169 -12.80 -15.60 -15.48
C ASN A 169 -12.87 -16.94 -16.23
N GLU A 170 -12.58 -16.93 -17.53
CA GLU A 170 -12.55 -18.14 -18.36
C GLU A 170 -11.29 -18.99 -18.14
N ASN A 171 -10.22 -18.40 -17.56
CA ASN A 171 -8.93 -19.05 -17.34
C ASN A 171 -8.40 -18.80 -15.91
N PRO A 172 -9.07 -19.29 -14.85
CA PRO A 172 -8.74 -18.96 -13.48
C PRO A 172 -7.34 -19.40 -13.05
N ASP A 173 -6.82 -20.46 -13.65
CA ASP A 173 -5.48 -21.02 -13.35
C ASP A 173 -4.38 -20.54 -14.31
N ALA A 174 -4.69 -19.61 -15.23
CA ALA A 174 -3.72 -19.13 -16.21
C ALA A 174 -2.91 -17.97 -15.65
N ASP A 175 -1.61 -18.07 -15.70
CA ASP A 175 -0.65 -17.01 -15.43
C ASP A 175 -0.75 -15.89 -16.49
N VAL A 176 -0.37 -14.66 -16.11
CA VAL A 176 -0.36 -13.46 -16.97
C VAL A 176 0.42 -13.69 -18.27
N THR A 177 1.51 -14.45 -18.23
CA THR A 177 2.30 -14.83 -19.41
C THR A 177 1.49 -15.59 -20.46
N LYS A 178 0.43 -16.33 -20.05
CA LYS A 178 -0.51 -17.03 -20.95
C LYS A 178 -1.69 -16.13 -21.33
N LEU A 179 -2.12 -15.24 -20.43
CA LEU A 179 -3.27 -14.37 -20.68
C LEU A 179 -2.97 -13.24 -21.66
N VAL A 180 -1.76 -12.66 -21.64
CA VAL A 180 -1.36 -11.58 -22.56
C VAL A 180 -1.46 -11.99 -24.04
N PRO A 181 -0.90 -13.13 -24.50
CA PRO A 181 -1.07 -13.56 -25.89
C PRO A 181 -2.52 -13.82 -26.28
N LEU A 182 -3.35 -14.35 -25.35
CA LEU A 182 -4.78 -14.58 -25.59
C LEU A 182 -5.52 -13.25 -25.77
N ALA A 183 -5.23 -12.27 -24.92
CA ALA A 183 -5.81 -10.94 -25.01
C ALA A 183 -5.46 -10.25 -26.34
N LEU A 184 -4.20 -10.30 -26.73
CA LEU A 184 -3.74 -9.73 -28.01
C LEU A 184 -4.42 -10.39 -29.22
N LYS A 185 -4.65 -11.72 -29.16
CA LYS A 185 -5.37 -12.45 -30.21
C LYS A 185 -6.84 -12.03 -30.32
N VAL A 186 -7.50 -11.77 -29.17
CA VAL A 186 -8.88 -11.29 -29.14
C VAL A 186 -8.96 -9.84 -29.68
N ILE A 187 -7.99 -9.00 -29.35
CA ILE A 187 -7.94 -7.61 -29.84
C ILE A 187 -7.67 -7.55 -31.34
N SER A 188 -6.77 -8.42 -31.85
CA SER A 188 -6.41 -8.43 -33.28
C SER A 188 -7.50 -9.00 -34.20
N ASN A 189 -8.49 -9.72 -33.66
CA ASN A 189 -9.62 -10.28 -34.41
C ASN A 189 -10.87 -9.39 -34.38
N LYS A 190 -10.74 -8.15 -33.91
CA LYS A 190 -11.79 -7.14 -33.84
C LYS A 190 -11.50 -5.99 -34.81
#